data_414088cd5bb22b3627f228ba86d2ae90
#
_entry.id   414088cd5bb22b3627f228ba86d2ae90
#
_cell.length_a   1.000
_cell.length_b   1.000
_cell.length_c   1.000
_cell.angle_alpha   90.00
_cell.angle_beta   90.00
_cell.angle_gamma   90.00
#
_symmetry.space_group_name_H-M   'P 1'
#
loop_
_entity.id
_entity.type
_entity.pdbx_description
1 polymer ?
#
loop_
_entity_poly.entity_id
_entity_poly.type
_entity_poly.pdbx_seq_one_letter_code
_entity_poly.pdbx_strand_id
1 'polypeptide(L)'
;MVGNATDKSAALAYALGFVCHFALDSTCHPYVEAYVRESGVGHCEIETEFDNALMREDGLDPIKFFTASHIKPSRERAEVIAPFYEGVTVDETLAAMKGMITVHHFLQAANPVKRWVVLTGMRVAGKYEFMHGLVANPQPNPKCVQSSQKLEELYKTAVPLAVRLIEEYAENKPLGAEYQHTFGEN
;
A
#
# COMPACT_ATOMS: atom_id res chain seq x y z
N MET A 1 -3.25 21.65 -7.70
CA MET A 1 -1.88 21.13 -7.55
C MET A 1 -1.26 20.75 -8.89
N VAL A 2 -1.92 19.90 -9.72
CA VAL A 2 -1.40 19.56 -11.07
C VAL A 2 -1.10 20.80 -11.92
N GLY A 3 -1.90 21.86 -11.82
CA GLY A 3 -1.70 23.11 -12.55
C GLY A 3 -0.40 23.87 -12.25
N ASN A 4 0.22 23.61 -11.11
CA ASN A 4 1.46 24.26 -10.66
C ASN A 4 2.71 23.38 -10.84
N ALA A 5 2.57 22.13 -11.31
CA ALA A 5 3.67 21.24 -11.52
C ALA A 5 4.49 21.60 -12.76
N THR A 6 5.80 21.42 -12.69
CA THR A 6 6.73 21.65 -13.79
C THR A 6 6.46 20.69 -14.96
N ASP A 7 6.14 19.44 -14.67
CA ASP A 7 5.66 18.44 -15.64
C ASP A 7 4.20 18.06 -15.31
N LYS A 8 3.28 18.66 -16.07
CA LYS A 8 1.83 18.44 -15.89
C LYS A 8 1.41 17.01 -16.19
N SER A 9 2.07 16.33 -17.11
CA SER A 9 1.76 14.94 -17.47
C SER A 9 2.14 13.99 -16.35
N ALA A 10 3.35 14.14 -15.80
CA ALA A 10 3.81 13.36 -14.67
C ALA A 10 2.99 13.64 -13.39
N ALA A 11 2.63 14.91 -13.15
CA ALA A 11 1.78 15.29 -12.03
C ALA A 11 0.36 14.69 -12.15
N LEU A 12 -0.21 14.67 -13.37
CA LEU A 12 -1.49 14.02 -13.63
C LEU A 12 -1.39 12.51 -13.37
N ALA A 13 -0.34 11.85 -13.88
CA ALA A 13 -0.13 10.43 -13.64
C ALA A 13 -0.04 10.10 -12.15
N TYR A 14 0.67 10.93 -11.36
CA TYR A 14 0.73 10.78 -9.91
C TYR A 14 -0.65 10.95 -9.25
N ALA A 15 -1.41 11.99 -9.64
CA ALA A 15 -2.75 12.22 -9.09
C ALA A 15 -3.70 11.05 -9.40
N LEU A 16 -3.69 10.53 -10.62
CA LEU A 16 -4.52 9.39 -11.02
C LEU A 16 -4.11 8.10 -10.28
N GLY A 17 -2.80 7.88 -10.07
CA GLY A 17 -2.32 6.79 -9.24
C GLY A 17 -2.82 6.88 -7.80
N PHE A 18 -2.86 8.10 -7.24
CA PHE A 18 -3.43 8.33 -5.91
C PHE A 18 -4.94 8.06 -5.87
N VAL A 19 -5.69 8.42 -6.91
CA VAL A 19 -7.13 8.08 -7.02
C VAL A 19 -7.33 6.56 -7.06
N CYS A 20 -6.48 5.81 -7.77
CA CYS A 20 -6.55 4.35 -7.78
C CYS A 20 -6.27 3.75 -6.38
N HIS A 21 -5.26 4.26 -5.68
CA HIS A 21 -4.96 3.86 -4.30
C HIS A 21 -6.15 4.16 -3.37
N PHE A 22 -6.70 5.37 -3.44
CA PHE A 22 -7.88 5.76 -2.67
C PHE A 22 -9.08 4.84 -2.92
N ALA A 23 -9.37 4.50 -4.18
CA ALA A 23 -10.48 3.62 -4.52
C ALA A 23 -10.31 2.22 -3.91
N LEU A 24 -9.08 1.70 -3.90
CA LEU A 24 -8.77 0.42 -3.28
C LEU A 24 -8.93 0.48 -1.77
N ASP A 25 -8.29 1.44 -1.13
CA ASP A 25 -8.29 1.60 0.32
C ASP A 25 -9.71 1.83 0.87
N SER A 26 -10.47 2.75 0.28
CA SER A 26 -11.85 3.04 0.70
C SER A 26 -12.78 1.82 0.57
N THR A 27 -12.47 0.92 -0.36
CA THR A 27 -13.25 -0.31 -0.56
C THR A 27 -12.83 -1.42 0.41
N CYS A 28 -11.53 -1.57 0.69
CA CYS A 28 -10.98 -2.71 1.41
C CYS A 28 -10.85 -2.48 2.92
N HIS A 29 -10.43 -1.30 3.36
CA HIS A 29 -10.14 -1.04 4.78
C HIS A 29 -11.31 -1.28 5.75
N PRO A 30 -12.57 -0.93 5.43
CA PRO A 30 -13.69 -1.25 6.34
C PRO A 30 -13.79 -2.74 6.66
N TYR A 31 -13.51 -3.59 5.66
CA TYR A 31 -13.47 -5.04 5.86
C TYR A 31 -12.22 -5.47 6.64
N VAL A 32 -11.05 -4.94 6.31
CA VAL A 32 -9.78 -5.27 7.01
C VAL A 32 -9.94 -4.98 8.50
N GLU A 33 -10.44 -3.79 8.86
CA GLU A 33 -10.65 -3.39 10.25
C GLU A 33 -11.68 -4.27 10.98
N ALA A 34 -12.75 -4.66 10.30
CA ALA A 34 -13.73 -5.60 10.87
C ALA A 34 -13.09 -6.97 11.12
N TYR A 35 -12.29 -7.46 10.16
CA TYR A 35 -11.64 -8.76 10.26
C TYR A 35 -10.54 -8.80 11.32
N VAL A 36 -9.79 -7.72 11.53
CA VAL A 36 -8.86 -7.56 12.66
C VAL A 36 -9.57 -7.82 13.98
N ARG A 37 -10.74 -7.18 14.19
CA ARG A 37 -11.52 -7.33 15.42
C ARG A 37 -12.08 -8.73 15.62
N GLU A 38 -12.47 -9.40 14.54
CA GLU A 38 -13.06 -10.74 14.57
C GLU A 38 -12.01 -11.84 14.75
N SER A 39 -10.94 -11.80 13.95
CA SER A 39 -9.96 -12.89 13.85
C SER A 39 -8.80 -12.76 14.84
N GLY A 40 -8.53 -11.54 15.31
CA GLY A 40 -7.33 -11.20 16.08
C GLY A 40 -6.04 -11.23 15.24
N VAL A 41 -6.13 -11.36 13.90
CA VAL A 41 -4.97 -11.22 12.99
C VAL A 41 -4.66 -9.74 12.83
N GLY A 42 -3.37 -9.39 12.79
CA GLY A 42 -2.95 -8.00 12.64
C GLY A 42 -3.28 -7.43 11.25
N HIS A 43 -3.60 -6.14 11.19
CA HIS A 43 -3.92 -5.41 9.95
C HIS A 43 -2.88 -5.66 8.85
N CYS A 44 -1.61 -5.36 9.13
CA CYS A 44 -0.53 -5.56 8.17
C CYS A 44 -0.36 -7.02 7.72
N GLU A 45 -0.72 -7.99 8.57
CA GLU A 45 -0.64 -9.40 8.19
C GLU A 45 -1.76 -9.78 7.22
N ILE A 46 -2.97 -9.25 7.42
CA ILE A 46 -4.11 -9.48 6.52
C ILE A 46 -3.78 -8.98 5.11
N GLU A 47 -3.26 -7.76 4.99
CA GLU A 47 -2.88 -7.14 3.72
C GLU A 47 -1.71 -7.88 3.05
N THR A 48 -0.66 -8.19 3.82
CA THR A 48 0.50 -8.93 3.30
C THR A 48 0.13 -10.34 2.83
N GLU A 49 -0.78 -11.03 3.53
CA GLU A 49 -1.24 -12.35 3.11
C GLU A 49 -2.11 -12.27 1.83
N PHE A 50 -2.87 -11.19 1.65
CA PHE A 50 -3.59 -10.94 0.40
C PHE A 50 -2.62 -10.70 -0.75
N ASP A 51 -1.63 -9.82 -0.59
CA ASP A 51 -0.57 -9.61 -1.59
C ASP A 51 0.17 -10.91 -1.92
N ASN A 52 0.50 -11.71 -0.90
CA ASN A 52 1.15 -13.00 -1.07
C ASN A 52 0.27 -14.00 -1.84
N ALA A 53 -1.04 -13.96 -1.65
CA ALA A 53 -1.98 -14.82 -2.39
C ALA A 53 -1.97 -14.46 -3.87
N LEU A 54 -2.12 -13.17 -4.22
CA LEU A 54 -2.06 -12.68 -5.60
C LEU A 54 -0.71 -13.00 -6.27
N MET A 55 0.41 -12.79 -5.55
CA MET A 55 1.73 -13.14 -6.09
C MET A 55 1.86 -14.64 -6.39
N ARG A 56 1.33 -15.51 -5.54
CA ARG A 56 1.36 -16.96 -5.79
C ARG A 56 0.50 -17.35 -6.99
N GLU A 57 -0.65 -16.70 -7.18
CA GLU A 57 -1.50 -16.90 -8.37
C GLU A 57 -0.76 -16.50 -9.65
N ASP A 58 0.04 -15.44 -9.61
CA ASP A 58 0.91 -15.00 -10.70
C ASP A 58 2.19 -15.85 -10.86
N GLY A 59 2.37 -16.91 -10.05
CA GLY A 59 3.56 -17.77 -10.08
C GLY A 59 4.81 -17.16 -9.49
N LEU A 60 4.67 -16.08 -8.72
CA LEU A 60 5.76 -15.40 -8.03
C LEU A 60 5.99 -15.99 -6.64
N ASP A 61 7.23 -15.93 -6.15
CA ASP A 61 7.59 -16.31 -4.79
C ASP A 61 7.53 -15.07 -3.87
N PRO A 62 6.51 -14.96 -2.97
CA PRO A 62 6.30 -13.75 -2.18
C PRO A 62 7.47 -13.35 -1.30
N ILE A 63 8.24 -14.33 -0.80
CA ILE A 63 9.39 -14.02 0.08
C ILE A 63 10.63 -13.58 -0.72
N LYS A 64 10.68 -13.82 -2.02
CA LYS A 64 11.82 -13.44 -2.90
C LYS A 64 11.48 -12.26 -3.79
N PHE A 65 10.22 -12.11 -4.17
CA PHE A 65 9.81 -11.00 -5.04
C PHE A 65 9.91 -9.66 -4.30
N PHE A 66 10.58 -8.69 -4.92
CA PHE A 66 10.71 -7.36 -4.33
C PHE A 66 9.55 -6.47 -4.81
N THR A 67 8.51 -6.35 -4.00
CA THR A 67 7.26 -5.63 -4.32
C THR A 67 7.48 -4.15 -4.65
N ALA A 68 8.47 -3.50 -4.02
CA ALA A 68 8.81 -2.10 -4.27
C ALA A 68 9.76 -1.89 -5.48
N SER A 69 9.99 -2.90 -6.31
CA SER A 69 10.92 -2.84 -7.47
C SER A 69 10.53 -1.80 -8.53
N HIS A 70 9.25 -1.45 -8.62
CA HIS A 70 8.72 -0.43 -9.53
C HIS A 70 9.01 1.00 -9.04
N ILE A 71 9.27 1.22 -7.77
CA ILE A 71 9.59 2.54 -7.21
C ILE A 71 11.03 2.90 -7.59
N LYS A 72 11.20 4.01 -8.30
CA LYS A 72 12.51 4.50 -8.77
C LYS A 72 12.75 5.90 -8.22
N PRO A 73 13.35 6.03 -7.02
CA PRO A 73 13.63 7.33 -6.43
C PRO A 73 14.52 8.19 -7.34
N SER A 74 14.06 9.38 -7.68
CA SER A 74 14.85 10.37 -8.40
C SER A 74 14.43 11.78 -7.99
N ARG A 75 15.32 12.75 -8.15
CA ARG A 75 15.01 14.17 -7.87
C ARG A 75 13.88 14.66 -8.76
N GLU A 76 13.89 14.30 -10.03
CA GLU A 76 12.85 14.63 -10.99
C GLU A 76 11.44 14.18 -10.52
N ARG A 77 11.32 12.94 -10.05
CA ARG A 77 10.06 12.44 -9.48
C ARG A 77 9.68 13.15 -8.20
N ALA A 78 10.66 13.43 -7.34
CA ALA A 78 10.42 14.18 -6.11
C ALA A 78 9.92 15.61 -6.39
N GLU A 79 10.42 16.27 -7.44
CA GLU A 79 9.94 17.59 -7.91
C GLU A 79 8.48 17.56 -8.40
N VAL A 80 8.06 16.44 -8.97
CA VAL A 80 6.66 16.21 -9.36
C VAL A 80 5.77 15.97 -8.15
N ILE A 81 6.23 15.19 -7.17
CA ILE A 81 5.43 14.71 -6.04
C ILE A 81 5.33 15.76 -4.91
N ALA A 82 6.43 16.44 -4.57
CA ALA A 82 6.47 17.38 -3.45
C ALA A 82 5.34 18.42 -3.44
N PRO A 83 4.94 19.02 -4.58
CA PRO A 83 3.85 20.01 -4.63
C PRO A 83 2.47 19.49 -4.20
N PHE A 84 2.27 18.19 -4.10
CA PHE A 84 1.01 17.60 -3.62
C PHE A 84 0.88 17.65 -2.09
N TYR A 85 1.97 17.91 -1.37
CA TYR A 85 2.02 17.92 0.09
C TYR A 85 2.43 19.31 0.59
N GLU A 86 1.58 19.91 1.41
CA GLU A 86 1.87 21.22 1.98
C GLU A 86 3.05 21.15 2.97
N GLY A 87 4.01 22.05 2.81
CA GLY A 87 5.18 22.15 3.68
C GLY A 87 6.26 21.07 3.47
N VAL A 88 6.09 20.18 2.48
CA VAL A 88 7.07 19.13 2.16
C VAL A 88 7.99 19.57 1.03
N THR A 89 9.28 19.45 1.26
CA THR A 89 10.32 19.81 0.28
C THR A 89 10.64 18.66 -0.67
N VAL A 90 11.27 18.99 -1.81
CA VAL A 90 11.78 18.00 -2.77
C VAL A 90 12.79 17.03 -2.14
N ASP A 91 13.66 17.55 -1.26
CA ASP A 91 14.68 16.74 -0.60
C ASP A 91 14.06 15.75 0.40
N GLU A 92 13.04 16.17 1.16
CA GLU A 92 12.27 15.28 2.05
C GLU A 92 11.50 14.23 1.26
N THR A 93 10.87 14.62 0.15
CA THR A 93 10.17 13.66 -0.74
C THR A 93 11.15 12.62 -1.29
N LEU A 94 12.32 13.05 -1.78
CA LEU A 94 13.36 12.13 -2.26
C LEU A 94 13.87 11.21 -1.16
N ALA A 95 14.06 11.75 0.05
CA ALA A 95 14.48 10.97 1.22
C ALA A 95 13.41 9.93 1.60
N ALA A 96 12.12 10.30 1.58
CA ALA A 96 11.00 9.39 1.84
C ALA A 96 10.94 8.25 0.81
N MET A 97 11.08 8.55 -0.50
CA MET A 97 11.12 7.52 -1.54
C MET A 97 12.27 6.54 -1.36
N LYS A 98 13.47 7.04 -1.01
CA LYS A 98 14.64 6.19 -0.71
C LYS A 98 14.44 5.39 0.57
N GLY A 99 13.86 6.01 1.60
CA GLY A 99 13.50 5.36 2.85
C GLY A 99 12.54 4.20 2.65
N MET A 100 11.51 4.37 1.83
CA MET A 100 10.58 3.31 1.45
C MET A 100 11.31 2.10 0.88
N ILE A 101 12.18 2.29 -0.12
CA ILE A 101 12.98 1.21 -0.70
C ILE A 101 13.84 0.50 0.36
N THR A 102 14.49 1.28 1.23
CA THR A 102 15.34 0.74 2.31
C THR A 102 14.53 -0.12 3.28
N VAL A 103 13.35 0.36 3.69
CA VAL A 103 12.45 -0.39 4.59
C VAL A 103 11.95 -1.67 3.94
N HIS A 104 11.52 -1.62 2.66
CA HIS A 104 11.10 -2.82 1.95
C HIS A 104 12.23 -3.84 1.80
N HIS A 105 13.46 -3.40 1.48
CA HIS A 105 14.62 -4.31 1.48
C HIS A 105 14.90 -4.91 2.86
N PHE A 106 14.74 -4.13 3.93
CA PHE A 106 14.91 -4.64 5.30
C PHE A 106 13.87 -5.71 5.63
N LEU A 107 12.59 -5.46 5.32
CA LEU A 107 11.46 -6.36 5.61
C LEU A 107 11.41 -7.59 4.69
N GLN A 108 11.99 -7.52 3.47
CA GLN A 108 12.10 -8.68 2.58
C GLN A 108 13.08 -9.69 3.16
N ALA A 109 12.56 -10.74 3.79
CA ALA A 109 13.36 -11.69 4.57
C ALA A 109 13.27 -13.12 4.00
N ALA A 110 13.74 -13.30 2.75
CA ALA A 110 13.82 -14.62 2.09
C ALA A 110 14.81 -15.56 2.79
N ASN A 111 15.88 -15.02 3.39
CA ASN A 111 16.85 -15.81 4.15
C ASN A 111 16.33 -16.07 5.56
N PRO A 112 16.29 -17.36 6.04
CA PRO A 112 15.78 -17.70 7.36
C PRO A 112 16.52 -16.99 8.52
N VAL A 113 17.83 -16.79 8.40
CA VAL A 113 18.62 -16.09 9.43
C VAL A 113 18.23 -14.62 9.47
N LYS A 114 18.14 -13.95 8.31
CA LYS A 114 17.66 -12.56 8.25
C LYS A 114 16.25 -12.45 8.84
N ARG A 115 15.34 -13.37 8.47
CA ARG A 115 13.98 -13.40 9.01
C ARG A 115 13.99 -13.50 10.53
N TRP A 116 14.78 -14.42 11.08
CA TRP A 116 14.91 -14.57 12.52
C TRP A 116 15.42 -13.29 13.19
N VAL A 117 16.46 -12.65 12.61
CA VAL A 117 17.03 -11.40 13.14
C VAL A 117 15.99 -10.27 13.12
N VAL A 118 15.29 -10.08 12.01
CA VAL A 118 14.27 -9.03 11.86
C VAL A 118 13.13 -9.23 12.87
N LEU A 119 12.55 -10.42 12.93
CA LEU A 119 11.44 -10.71 13.85
C LEU A 119 11.87 -10.66 15.32
N THR A 120 13.10 -11.09 15.64
CA THR A 120 13.65 -10.96 17.00
C THR A 120 13.87 -9.49 17.37
N GLY A 121 14.40 -8.69 16.44
CA GLY A 121 14.56 -7.25 16.64
C GLY A 121 13.22 -6.56 16.91
N MET A 122 12.16 -6.92 16.19
CA MET A 122 10.81 -6.41 16.44
C MET A 122 10.30 -6.79 17.86
N ARG A 123 10.58 -8.03 18.32
CA ARG A 123 10.21 -8.46 19.69
C ARG A 123 10.95 -7.66 20.76
N VAL A 124 12.26 -7.51 20.60
CA VAL A 124 13.09 -6.72 21.55
C VAL A 124 12.65 -5.26 21.59
N ALA A 125 12.27 -4.69 20.44
CA ALA A 125 11.74 -3.33 20.36
C ALA A 125 10.28 -3.18 20.84
N GLY A 126 9.60 -4.26 21.24
CA GLY A 126 8.18 -4.25 21.62
C GLY A 126 7.21 -3.89 20.49
N LYS A 127 7.64 -4.10 19.22
CA LYS A 127 6.86 -3.78 18.01
C LYS A 127 6.38 -5.01 17.24
N TYR A 128 6.60 -6.21 17.78
CA TYR A 128 6.32 -7.45 17.08
C TYR A 128 4.86 -7.57 16.66
N GLU A 129 3.92 -7.40 17.58
CA GLU A 129 2.48 -7.55 17.31
C GLU A 129 1.97 -6.58 16.22
N PHE A 130 2.56 -5.41 16.15
CA PHE A 130 2.19 -4.40 15.15
C PHE A 130 2.88 -4.61 13.79
N MET A 131 4.14 -5.07 13.77
CA MET A 131 4.98 -5.01 12.56
C MET A 131 5.29 -6.38 11.94
N HIS A 132 5.11 -7.51 12.65
CA HIS A 132 5.51 -8.81 12.13
C HIS A 132 4.79 -9.17 10.82
N GLY A 133 3.55 -8.73 10.68
CA GLY A 133 2.76 -8.91 9.47
C GLY A 133 3.34 -8.26 8.20
N LEU A 134 4.24 -7.27 8.33
CA LEU A 134 4.96 -6.69 7.20
C LEU A 134 6.04 -7.61 6.61
N VAL A 135 6.34 -8.72 7.27
CA VAL A 135 7.34 -9.71 6.82
C VAL A 135 6.60 -10.91 6.22
N ALA A 136 6.59 -11.00 4.90
CA ALA A 136 5.88 -12.05 4.17
C ALA A 136 6.13 -13.46 4.74
N ASN A 137 5.07 -14.23 4.98
CA ASN A 137 5.17 -15.58 5.49
C ASN A 137 5.59 -16.57 4.40
N PRO A 138 6.52 -17.52 4.70
CA PRO A 138 6.88 -18.58 3.75
C PRO A 138 5.71 -19.49 3.38
N GLN A 139 4.80 -19.70 4.32
CA GLN A 139 3.55 -20.44 4.11
C GLN A 139 2.36 -19.52 4.40
N PRO A 140 1.24 -19.66 3.67
CA PRO A 140 0.04 -18.89 3.95
C PRO A 140 -0.42 -19.03 5.39
N ASN A 141 -0.86 -17.94 6.00
CA ASN A 141 -1.54 -18.00 7.28
C ASN A 141 -2.97 -18.56 7.06
N PRO A 142 -3.32 -19.72 7.65
CA PRO A 142 -4.65 -20.31 7.45
C PRO A 142 -5.79 -19.39 7.89
N LYS A 143 -5.54 -18.51 8.86
CA LYS A 143 -6.52 -17.52 9.30
C LYS A 143 -6.81 -16.44 8.27
N CYS A 144 -5.91 -16.21 7.30
CA CYS A 144 -6.06 -15.19 6.27
C CYS A 144 -6.64 -15.71 4.96
N VAL A 145 -6.94 -17.00 4.83
CA VAL A 145 -7.50 -17.57 3.60
C VAL A 145 -8.84 -16.92 3.26
N GLN A 146 -9.73 -16.80 4.24
CA GLN A 146 -11.05 -16.20 4.05
C GLN A 146 -10.94 -14.70 3.77
N SER A 147 -10.05 -13.99 4.48
CA SER A 147 -9.86 -12.55 4.24
C SER A 147 -9.26 -12.29 2.86
N SER A 148 -8.31 -13.09 2.40
CA SER A 148 -7.73 -12.94 1.06
C SER A 148 -8.78 -13.13 -0.04
N GLN A 149 -9.66 -14.14 0.07
CA GLN A 149 -10.77 -14.33 -0.86
C GLN A 149 -11.72 -13.13 -0.87
N LYS A 150 -12.07 -12.61 0.31
CA LYS A 150 -12.95 -11.44 0.40
C LYS A 150 -12.31 -10.17 -0.15
N LEU A 151 -11.02 -9.97 0.12
CA LEU A 151 -10.26 -8.84 -0.41
C LEU A 151 -10.13 -8.91 -1.94
N GLU A 152 -9.99 -10.09 -2.52
CA GLU A 152 -10.02 -10.27 -3.98
C GLU A 152 -11.36 -9.84 -4.59
N GLU A 153 -12.49 -10.17 -3.95
CA GLU A 153 -13.82 -9.69 -4.38
C GLU A 153 -13.91 -8.17 -4.31
N LEU A 154 -13.44 -7.58 -3.18
CA LEU A 154 -13.45 -6.13 -2.96
C LEU A 154 -12.53 -5.41 -3.95
N TYR A 155 -11.35 -5.94 -4.22
CA TYR A 155 -10.44 -5.45 -5.25
C TYR A 155 -11.14 -5.35 -6.62
N LYS A 156 -11.89 -6.39 -7.01
CA LYS A 156 -12.66 -6.38 -8.26
C LYS A 156 -13.73 -5.28 -8.29
N THR A 157 -14.27 -4.88 -7.15
CA THR A 157 -15.23 -3.75 -7.05
C THR A 157 -14.53 -2.39 -6.99
N ALA A 158 -13.29 -2.33 -6.48
CA ALA A 158 -12.52 -1.11 -6.45
C ALA A 158 -12.11 -0.61 -7.85
N VAL A 159 -11.90 -1.51 -8.81
CA VAL A 159 -11.50 -1.16 -10.17
C VAL A 159 -12.55 -0.27 -10.88
N PRO A 160 -13.84 -0.64 -11.00
CA PRO A 160 -14.85 0.25 -11.56
C PRO A 160 -15.05 1.54 -10.76
N LEU A 161 -14.85 1.53 -9.45
CA LEU A 161 -14.85 2.75 -8.64
C LEU A 161 -13.71 3.68 -9.08
N ALA A 162 -12.48 3.17 -9.22
CA ALA A 162 -11.34 3.96 -9.68
C ALA A 162 -11.58 4.57 -11.06
N VAL A 163 -12.13 3.80 -12.00
CA VAL A 163 -12.49 4.30 -13.35
C VAL A 163 -13.47 5.44 -13.25
N ARG A 164 -14.55 5.30 -12.49
CA ARG A 164 -15.55 6.37 -12.30
C ARG A 164 -14.93 7.64 -11.70
N LEU A 165 -14.10 7.50 -10.65
CA LEU A 165 -13.45 8.64 -9.99
C LEU A 165 -12.47 9.35 -10.92
N ILE A 166 -11.76 8.62 -11.78
CA ILE A 166 -10.87 9.18 -12.81
C ILE A 166 -11.68 9.97 -13.85
N GLU A 167 -12.81 9.43 -14.33
CA GLU A 167 -13.70 10.11 -15.27
C GLU A 167 -14.29 11.40 -14.66
N GLU A 168 -14.75 11.35 -13.41
CA GLU A 168 -15.25 12.51 -12.66
C GLU A 168 -14.17 13.60 -12.51
N TYR A 169 -12.92 13.19 -12.23
CA TYR A 169 -11.79 14.09 -12.17
C TYR A 169 -11.51 14.76 -13.54
N ALA A 170 -11.53 13.96 -14.62
CA ALA A 170 -11.31 14.47 -15.99
C ALA A 170 -12.40 15.46 -16.42
N GLU A 171 -13.64 15.28 -15.96
CA GLU A 171 -14.77 16.15 -16.21
C GLU A 171 -14.84 17.38 -15.26
N ASN A 172 -13.84 17.55 -14.38
CA ASN A 172 -13.81 18.58 -13.32
C ASN A 172 -15.07 18.59 -12.44
N LYS A 173 -15.63 17.42 -12.17
CA LYS A 173 -16.73 17.29 -11.21
C LYS A 173 -16.25 17.61 -9.79
N PRO A 174 -17.10 18.17 -8.93
CA PRO A 174 -16.76 18.34 -7.53
C PRO A 174 -16.51 16.98 -6.87
N LEU A 175 -15.61 16.96 -5.88
CA LEU A 175 -15.31 15.74 -5.11
C LEU A 175 -16.61 15.18 -4.49
N GLY A 176 -16.89 13.92 -4.75
CA GLY A 176 -18.06 13.22 -4.25
C GLY A 176 -18.01 12.94 -2.74
N ALA A 177 -19.10 12.38 -2.20
CA ALA A 177 -19.20 12.02 -0.79
C ALA A 177 -18.15 10.97 -0.38
N GLU A 178 -17.67 10.16 -1.32
CA GLU A 178 -16.64 9.15 -1.10
C GLU A 178 -15.37 9.71 -0.47
N TYR A 179 -15.00 10.95 -0.82
CA TYR A 179 -13.80 11.61 -0.29
C TYR A 179 -14.01 12.21 1.13
N GLN A 180 -15.23 12.11 1.68
CA GLN A 180 -15.53 12.61 3.01
C GLN A 180 -15.35 11.54 4.11
N HIS A 181 -15.08 10.30 3.74
CA HIS A 181 -14.89 9.20 4.67
C HIS A 181 -13.41 9.01 5.02
N THR A 182 -13.13 8.79 6.30
CA THR A 182 -11.87 8.25 6.78
C THR A 182 -11.89 6.72 6.70
N PHE A 183 -10.74 6.10 6.42
CA PHE A 183 -10.63 4.65 6.33
C PHE A 183 -10.67 4.05 7.74
N GLY A 184 -11.60 3.11 7.98
CA GLY A 184 -11.69 2.36 9.24
C GLY A 184 -12.52 3.00 10.36
N GLU A 185 -13.08 4.18 10.16
CA GLU A 185 -14.05 4.77 11.10
C GLU A 185 -15.48 4.56 10.58
N ASN A 186 -16.21 3.64 11.20
CA ASN A 186 -17.67 3.52 11.18
C ASN A 186 -18.18 3.47 12.61
#